data_6432f4910c605afc0a24e7b07e10a55d
#
_entry.id   6432f4910c605afc0a24e7b07e10a55d
#
_cell.length_a   1.000
_cell.length_b   1.000
_cell.length_c   1.000
_cell.angle_alpha   90.00
_cell.angle_beta   90.00
_cell.angle_gamma   90.00
#
_symmetry.space_group_name_H-M   'P 1'
#
loop_
_entity.id
_entity.type
_entity.pdbx_description
1 polymer ?
#
loop_
_entity_poly.entity_id
_entity_poly.type
_entity_poly.pdbx_seq_one_letter_code
_entity_poly.pdbx_strand_id
1 'polypeptide(L)'
;RAYRWLAAEQLPDGSWWSETQNGEILNATKETNFAAYMAVGVYHHFLITQDHSFLIEMWPAVSRGIQYAITLQAPDGEVYWARNREGVVDKMALLTGCSSIYMSIKCALAIAEELGHKRPSWHKAMERLGTAIRMRPDLFNMMKSRFSMDWYYPVLCGAVTGEEARQ
;
A
#
# COMPACT_ATOMS: atom_id res chain seq x y z
N ARG A 1 -18.63 -5.78 -7.05
CA ARG A 1 -19.49 -5.61 -5.85
C ARG A 1 -18.63 -5.40 -4.60
N ALA A 2 -17.61 -6.24 -4.34
CA ALA A 2 -16.76 -6.15 -3.15
C ALA A 2 -16.05 -4.79 -3.03
N TYR A 3 -15.46 -4.26 -4.10
CA TYR A 3 -14.76 -2.97 -4.06
C TYR A 3 -15.65 -1.78 -3.72
N ARG A 4 -16.92 -1.78 -4.17
CA ARG A 4 -17.90 -0.75 -3.80
C ARG A 4 -18.23 -0.79 -2.32
N TRP A 5 -18.33 -1.98 -1.76
CA TRP A 5 -18.52 -2.16 -0.33
C TRP A 5 -17.29 -1.66 0.44
N LEU A 6 -16.08 -2.06 0.04
CA LEU A 6 -14.85 -1.55 0.65
C LEU A 6 -14.76 -0.02 0.59
N ALA A 7 -15.10 0.59 -0.56
CA ALA A 7 -15.08 2.04 -0.69
C ALA A 7 -16.09 2.74 0.24
N ALA A 8 -17.23 2.10 0.51
CA ALA A 8 -18.24 2.62 1.44
C ALA A 8 -17.80 2.52 2.92
N GLU A 9 -17.02 1.49 3.27
CA GLU A 9 -16.49 1.28 4.63
C GLU A 9 -15.20 2.05 4.91
N GLN A 10 -14.66 2.77 3.92
CA GLN A 10 -13.41 3.52 4.09
C GLN A 10 -13.57 4.66 5.09
N LEU A 11 -12.65 4.75 6.05
CA LEU A 11 -12.59 5.82 7.02
C LEU A 11 -12.22 7.18 6.36
N PRO A 12 -12.57 8.30 6.98
CA PRO A 12 -12.28 9.64 6.42
C PRO A 12 -10.81 9.91 6.14
N ASP A 13 -9.90 9.28 6.91
CA ASP A 13 -8.45 9.38 6.72
C ASP A 13 -7.90 8.49 5.58
N GLY A 14 -8.75 7.71 4.94
CA GLY A 14 -8.38 6.82 3.83
C GLY A 14 -8.00 5.40 4.25
N SER A 15 -8.02 5.11 5.54
CA SER A 15 -7.74 3.77 6.09
C SER A 15 -9.01 2.92 6.25
N TRP A 16 -8.81 1.71 6.74
CA TRP A 16 -9.85 0.80 7.24
C TRP A 16 -9.41 0.25 8.60
N TRP A 17 -10.36 -0.18 9.40
CA TRP A 17 -10.06 -1.00 10.55
C TRP A 17 -9.53 -2.36 10.10
N SER A 18 -8.54 -2.91 10.80
CA SER A 18 -7.94 -4.21 10.45
C SER A 18 -8.94 -5.35 10.50
N GLU A 19 -9.90 -5.28 11.41
CA GLU A 19 -10.93 -6.32 11.52
C GLU A 19 -12.26 -5.74 11.98
N THR A 20 -13.30 -6.07 11.20
CA THR A 20 -14.69 -5.76 11.55
C THR A 20 -15.56 -6.99 11.33
N GLN A 21 -16.54 -7.24 12.20
CA GLN A 21 -17.50 -8.32 12.05
C GLN A 21 -18.90 -7.82 12.42
N ASN A 22 -19.87 -8.00 11.55
CA ASN A 22 -21.28 -7.59 11.75
C ASN A 22 -21.43 -6.12 12.18
N GLY A 23 -20.56 -5.23 11.68
CA GLY A 23 -20.54 -3.81 12.04
C GLY A 23 -19.81 -3.49 13.34
N GLU A 24 -19.31 -4.47 14.07
CA GLU A 24 -18.46 -4.28 15.24
C GLU A 24 -16.98 -4.24 14.85
N ILE A 25 -16.21 -3.35 15.49
CA ILE A 25 -14.77 -3.23 15.29
C ILE A 25 -14.10 -4.19 16.27
N LEU A 26 -13.52 -5.29 15.75
CA LEU A 26 -12.79 -6.27 16.56
C LEU A 26 -11.31 -5.86 16.73
N ASN A 27 -10.73 -5.24 15.69
CA ASN A 27 -9.37 -4.70 15.76
C ASN A 27 -9.36 -3.28 15.17
N ALA A 28 -9.12 -2.30 16.03
CA ALA A 28 -9.11 -0.88 15.67
C ALA A 28 -7.72 -0.38 15.21
N THR A 29 -6.83 -1.28 14.80
CA THR A 29 -5.60 -0.94 14.11
C THR A 29 -5.91 -0.53 12.67
N LYS A 30 -5.18 0.46 12.16
CA LYS A 30 -5.29 0.95 10.77
C LYS A 30 -3.96 0.69 10.07
N GLU A 31 -3.89 -0.42 9.33
CA GLU A 31 -2.66 -0.86 8.68
C GLU A 31 -2.45 -0.17 7.33
N THR A 32 -1.22 0.27 7.07
CA THR A 32 -0.85 1.02 5.86
C THR A 32 -0.91 0.18 4.60
N ASN A 33 -0.47 -1.07 4.69
CA ASN A 33 -0.55 -2.01 3.57
C ASN A 33 -2.00 -2.34 3.19
N PHE A 34 -2.91 -2.52 4.15
CA PHE A 34 -4.33 -2.74 3.89
C PHE A 34 -4.95 -1.55 3.17
N ALA A 35 -4.65 -0.33 3.65
CA ALA A 35 -5.15 0.88 3.01
C ALA A 35 -4.67 1.04 1.55
N ALA A 36 -3.41 0.69 1.29
CA ALA A 36 -2.83 0.80 -0.05
C ALA A 36 -3.32 -0.30 -1.02
N TYR A 37 -3.63 -1.50 -0.52
CA TYR A 37 -3.90 -2.69 -1.35
C TYR A 37 -5.09 -2.55 -2.28
N MET A 38 -6.05 -1.67 -1.98
CA MET A 38 -7.19 -1.41 -2.85
C MET A 38 -6.76 -1.00 -4.26
N ALA A 39 -5.65 -0.28 -4.39
CA ALA A 39 -5.11 0.14 -5.69
C ALA A 39 -4.75 -1.05 -6.59
N VAL A 40 -4.15 -2.10 -6.01
CA VAL A 40 -3.77 -3.33 -6.75
C VAL A 40 -5.00 -4.02 -7.32
N GLY A 41 -6.02 -4.23 -6.49
CA GLY A 41 -7.23 -4.92 -6.91
C GLY A 41 -8.05 -4.12 -7.94
N VAL A 42 -8.16 -2.81 -7.78
CA VAL A 42 -8.86 -1.93 -8.71
C VAL A 42 -8.14 -1.88 -10.06
N TYR A 43 -6.81 -1.76 -10.07
CA TYR A 43 -6.04 -1.75 -11.31
C TYR A 43 -6.09 -3.11 -12.01
N HIS A 44 -5.97 -4.22 -11.28
CA HIS A 44 -6.09 -5.57 -11.82
C HIS A 44 -7.46 -5.78 -12.46
N HIS A 45 -8.55 -5.33 -11.82
CA HIS A 45 -9.89 -5.39 -12.40
C HIS A 45 -9.94 -4.61 -13.72
N PHE A 46 -9.40 -3.39 -13.76
CA PHE A 46 -9.34 -2.56 -14.95
C PHE A 46 -8.56 -3.24 -16.09
N LEU A 47 -7.41 -3.86 -15.80
CA LEU A 47 -6.62 -4.56 -16.82
C LEU A 47 -7.41 -5.69 -17.51
N ILE A 48 -8.33 -6.35 -16.77
CA ILE A 48 -9.15 -7.44 -17.32
C ILE A 48 -10.37 -6.90 -18.06
N THR A 49 -11.04 -5.91 -17.50
CA THR A 49 -12.37 -5.49 -17.98
C THR A 49 -12.34 -4.26 -18.89
N GLN A 50 -11.29 -3.44 -18.81
CA GLN A 50 -11.17 -2.13 -19.47
C GLN A 50 -12.32 -1.18 -19.11
N ASP A 51 -12.91 -1.36 -17.90
CA ASP A 51 -14.03 -0.55 -17.41
C ASP A 51 -13.53 0.76 -16.80
N HIS A 52 -13.44 1.81 -17.61
CA HIS A 52 -13.07 3.16 -17.18
C HIS A 52 -14.08 3.77 -16.20
N SER A 53 -15.37 3.42 -16.32
CA SER A 53 -16.39 3.94 -15.39
C SER A 53 -16.14 3.42 -13.98
N PHE A 54 -15.79 2.14 -13.84
CA PHE A 54 -15.38 1.57 -12.56
C PHE A 54 -14.10 2.20 -12.02
N LEU A 55 -13.13 2.49 -12.89
CA LEU A 55 -11.88 3.13 -12.50
C LEU A 55 -12.13 4.52 -11.91
N ILE A 56 -12.97 5.34 -12.59
CA ILE A 56 -13.38 6.67 -12.12
C ILE A 56 -14.12 6.56 -10.77
N GLU A 57 -15.05 5.61 -10.65
CA GLU A 57 -15.84 5.38 -9.43
C GLU A 57 -14.94 5.05 -8.23
N MET A 58 -13.92 4.20 -8.42
CA MET A 58 -13.04 3.73 -7.34
C MET A 58 -11.88 4.68 -7.02
N TRP A 59 -11.56 5.60 -7.92
CA TRP A 59 -10.44 6.52 -7.78
C TRP A 59 -10.39 7.28 -6.44
N PRO A 60 -11.50 7.85 -5.92
CA PRO A 60 -11.48 8.54 -4.64
C PRO A 60 -11.00 7.66 -3.48
N ALA A 61 -11.44 6.39 -3.46
CA ALA A 61 -11.05 5.46 -2.40
C ALA A 61 -9.59 5.01 -2.56
N VAL A 62 -9.14 4.70 -3.78
CA VAL A 62 -7.73 4.40 -4.09
C VAL A 62 -6.84 5.56 -3.68
N SER A 63 -7.20 6.78 -4.10
CA SER A 63 -6.39 7.97 -3.83
C SER A 63 -6.23 8.24 -2.34
N ARG A 64 -7.30 8.12 -1.54
CA ARG A 64 -7.23 8.30 -0.10
C ARG A 64 -6.42 7.19 0.59
N GLY A 65 -6.57 5.94 0.18
CA GLY A 65 -5.81 4.82 0.74
C GLY A 65 -4.31 4.95 0.53
N ILE A 66 -3.89 5.30 -0.68
CA ILE A 66 -2.48 5.60 -0.98
C ILE A 66 -1.97 6.80 -0.19
N GLN A 67 -2.76 7.87 -0.12
CA GLN A 67 -2.37 9.06 0.64
C GLN A 67 -2.19 8.73 2.13
N TYR A 68 -3.07 7.92 2.72
CA TYR A 68 -2.92 7.44 4.09
C TYR A 68 -1.59 6.72 4.29
N ALA A 69 -1.25 5.75 3.44
CA ALA A 69 0.01 5.02 3.54
C ALA A 69 1.23 5.95 3.44
N ILE A 70 1.22 6.91 2.50
CA ILE A 70 2.30 7.88 2.31
C ILE A 70 2.46 8.81 3.52
N THR A 71 1.38 9.14 4.25
CA THR A 71 1.49 9.98 5.46
C THR A 71 2.28 9.30 6.59
N LEU A 72 2.42 7.98 6.55
CA LEU A 72 3.21 7.20 7.49
C LEU A 72 4.61 6.84 6.96
N GLN A 73 5.04 7.43 5.83
CA GLN A 73 6.40 7.23 5.33
C GLN A 73 7.42 7.97 6.19
N ALA A 74 8.40 7.22 6.71
CA ALA A 74 9.50 7.74 7.51
C ALA A 74 10.51 8.57 6.69
N PRO A 75 11.36 9.37 7.35
CA PRO A 75 12.42 10.13 6.67
C PRO A 75 13.38 9.27 5.86
N ASP A 76 13.67 8.04 6.28
CA ASP A 76 14.58 7.12 5.58
C ASP A 76 13.91 6.36 4.42
N GLY A 77 12.58 6.48 4.28
CA GLY A 77 11.84 6.00 3.11
C GLY A 77 10.93 4.79 3.35
N GLU A 78 11.12 4.05 4.43
CA GLU A 78 10.22 2.98 4.84
C GLU A 78 8.84 3.53 5.22
N VAL A 79 7.82 2.69 5.21
CA VAL A 79 6.49 3.05 5.68
C VAL A 79 6.19 2.31 6.98
N TYR A 80 5.82 3.06 8.01
CA TYR A 80 5.44 2.50 9.30
C TYR A 80 4.18 1.65 9.16
N TRP A 81 4.12 0.57 9.95
CA TRP A 81 3.12 -0.46 9.80
C TRP A 81 1.70 0.04 9.97
N ALA A 82 1.42 0.76 11.05
CA ALA A 82 0.04 1.03 11.43
C ALA A 82 -0.12 2.27 12.29
N ARG A 83 -1.37 2.65 12.45
CA ARG A 83 -1.82 3.62 13.45
C ARG A 83 -2.96 2.99 14.26
N ASN A 84 -2.95 3.17 15.59
CA ASN A 84 -4.04 2.70 16.42
C ASN A 84 -5.27 3.64 16.36
N ARG A 85 -6.33 3.32 17.13
CA ARG A 85 -7.58 4.11 17.20
C ARG A 85 -7.33 5.55 17.63
N GLU A 86 -6.42 5.75 18.58
CA GLU A 86 -6.06 7.04 19.18
C GLU A 86 -5.12 7.87 18.29
N GLY A 87 -4.70 7.32 17.16
CA GLY A 87 -3.81 7.99 16.21
C GLY A 87 -2.32 7.79 16.49
N VAL A 88 -1.95 6.97 17.47
CA VAL A 88 -0.55 6.65 17.78
C VAL A 88 0.02 5.75 16.69
N VAL A 89 1.17 6.13 16.15
CA VAL A 89 1.86 5.41 15.07
C VAL A 89 2.70 4.29 15.66
N ASP A 90 2.50 3.06 15.19
CA ASP A 90 3.46 1.98 15.36
C ASP A 90 4.57 2.13 14.31
N LYS A 91 5.76 2.51 14.78
CA LYS A 91 6.92 2.78 13.93
C LYS A 91 7.65 1.54 13.44
N MET A 92 7.11 0.35 13.69
CA MET A 92 7.63 -0.86 13.08
C MET A 92 7.43 -0.79 11.57
N ALA A 93 8.44 -1.17 10.79
CA ALA A 93 8.31 -1.38 9.35
C ALA A 93 8.47 -2.85 9.02
N LEU A 94 7.61 -3.37 8.15
CA LEU A 94 7.67 -4.74 7.65
C LEU A 94 8.11 -4.74 6.20
N LEU A 95 9.10 -5.54 5.85
CA LEU A 95 9.60 -5.62 4.47
C LEU A 95 8.50 -6.06 3.49
N THR A 96 7.71 -7.06 3.87
CA THR A 96 6.54 -7.51 3.09
C THR A 96 5.48 -6.42 2.96
N GLY A 97 5.15 -5.72 4.05
CA GLY A 97 4.20 -4.61 4.03
C GLY A 97 4.67 -3.47 3.14
N CYS A 98 5.92 -3.06 3.26
CA CYS A 98 6.53 -2.02 2.42
C CYS A 98 6.60 -2.42 0.95
N SER A 99 6.89 -3.68 0.63
CA SER A 99 6.90 -4.19 -0.73
C SER A 99 5.50 -4.15 -1.36
N SER A 100 4.47 -4.53 -0.60
CA SER A 100 3.08 -4.44 -1.07
C SER A 100 2.62 -3.00 -1.26
N ILE A 101 3.05 -2.07 -0.40
CA ILE A 101 2.78 -0.63 -0.56
C ILE A 101 3.48 -0.10 -1.81
N TYR A 102 4.72 -0.51 -2.08
CA TYR A 102 5.43 -0.15 -3.31
C TYR A 102 4.63 -0.54 -4.57
N MET A 103 4.16 -1.78 -4.65
CA MET A 103 3.29 -2.26 -5.74
C MET A 103 1.98 -1.48 -5.80
N SER A 104 1.39 -1.19 -4.64
CA SER A 104 0.14 -0.44 -4.56
C SER A 104 0.28 0.99 -5.09
N ILE A 105 1.37 1.68 -4.76
CA ILE A 105 1.66 3.03 -5.30
C ILE A 105 1.87 2.94 -6.82
N LYS A 106 2.59 1.93 -7.31
CA LYS A 106 2.80 1.70 -8.74
C LYS A 106 1.46 1.51 -9.48
N CYS A 107 0.56 0.69 -8.97
CA CYS A 107 -0.78 0.51 -9.53
C CYS A 107 -1.60 1.80 -9.49
N ALA A 108 -1.55 2.54 -8.37
CA ALA A 108 -2.27 3.80 -8.24
C ALA A 108 -1.75 4.89 -9.17
N LEU A 109 -0.45 4.92 -9.47
CA LEU A 109 0.14 5.80 -10.47
C LEU A 109 -0.34 5.46 -11.87
N ALA A 110 -0.43 4.17 -12.20
CA ALA A 110 -1.00 3.73 -13.47
C ALA A 110 -2.47 4.12 -13.61
N ILE A 111 -3.28 3.95 -12.55
CA ILE A 111 -4.67 4.44 -12.53
C ILE A 111 -4.71 5.97 -12.71
N ALA A 112 -3.82 6.69 -12.03
CA ALA A 112 -3.76 8.15 -12.15
C ALA A 112 -3.46 8.59 -13.59
N GLU A 113 -2.55 7.90 -14.27
CA GLU A 113 -2.19 8.16 -15.67
C GLU A 113 -3.39 7.92 -16.60
N GLU A 114 -4.10 6.78 -16.46
CA GLU A 114 -5.31 6.47 -17.21
C GLU A 114 -6.42 7.54 -17.05
N LEU A 115 -6.50 8.13 -15.85
CA LEU A 115 -7.48 9.18 -15.53
C LEU A 115 -6.97 10.60 -15.77
N GLY A 116 -5.75 10.79 -16.28
CA GLY A 116 -5.15 12.11 -16.54
C GLY A 116 -4.74 12.89 -15.27
N HIS A 117 -4.57 12.22 -14.14
CA HIS A 117 -4.14 12.84 -12.89
C HIS A 117 -2.62 12.82 -12.70
N LYS A 118 -2.01 13.95 -12.39
CA LYS A 118 -0.58 14.02 -12.04
C LYS A 118 -0.38 13.83 -10.54
N ARG A 119 0.55 12.94 -10.15
CA ARG A 119 0.86 12.62 -8.74
C ARG A 119 2.37 12.60 -8.48
N PRO A 120 3.10 13.72 -8.66
CA PRO A 120 4.55 13.76 -8.51
C PRO A 120 5.04 13.39 -7.10
N SER A 121 4.26 13.70 -6.06
CA SER A 121 4.58 13.30 -4.68
C SER A 121 4.55 11.79 -4.47
N TRP A 122 3.67 11.07 -5.17
CA TRP A 122 3.60 9.61 -5.09
C TRP A 122 4.79 8.94 -5.80
N HIS A 123 5.26 9.50 -6.93
CA HIS A 123 6.49 9.05 -7.56
C HIS A 123 7.67 9.16 -6.60
N LYS A 124 7.84 10.31 -5.94
CA LYS A 124 8.90 10.51 -4.94
C LYS A 124 8.77 9.55 -3.76
N ALA A 125 7.56 9.32 -3.27
CA ALA A 125 7.32 8.37 -2.18
C ALA A 125 7.68 6.94 -2.59
N MET A 126 7.29 6.51 -3.79
CA MET A 126 7.63 5.20 -4.35
C MET A 126 9.14 5.02 -4.53
N GLU A 127 9.85 6.02 -5.07
CA GLU A 127 11.30 5.98 -5.25
C GLU A 127 12.04 5.84 -3.91
N ARG A 128 11.65 6.64 -2.91
CA ARG A 128 12.23 6.55 -1.55
C ARG A 128 11.98 5.19 -0.92
N LEU A 129 10.74 4.67 -1.01
CA LEU A 129 10.39 3.36 -0.49
C LEU A 129 11.17 2.26 -1.20
N GLY A 130 11.27 2.30 -2.53
CA GLY A 130 12.06 1.34 -3.31
C GLY A 130 13.55 1.38 -2.94
N THR A 131 14.12 2.56 -2.68
CA THR A 131 15.50 2.71 -2.21
C THR A 131 15.67 2.10 -0.81
N ALA A 132 14.73 2.36 0.12
CA ALA A 132 14.76 1.76 1.45
C ALA A 132 14.73 0.22 1.37
N ILE A 133 13.83 -0.35 0.55
CA ILE A 133 13.70 -1.80 0.37
C ILE A 133 15.00 -2.43 -0.14
N ARG A 134 15.67 -1.82 -1.12
CA ARG A 134 16.89 -2.38 -1.73
C ARG A 134 18.14 -2.16 -0.89
N MET A 135 18.27 -1.01 -0.26
CA MET A 135 19.55 -0.54 0.28
C MET A 135 19.62 -0.48 1.80
N ARG A 136 18.48 -0.61 2.49
CA ARG A 136 18.39 -0.39 3.94
C ARG A 136 17.61 -1.50 4.65
N PRO A 137 18.09 -2.76 4.60
CA PRO A 137 17.42 -3.87 5.28
C PRO A 137 17.31 -3.65 6.81
N ASP A 138 18.20 -2.84 7.37
CA ASP A 138 18.22 -2.46 8.78
C ASP A 138 16.98 -1.68 9.26
N LEU A 139 16.23 -1.07 8.34
CA LEU A 139 14.99 -0.34 8.65
C LEU A 139 13.80 -1.27 8.94
N PHE A 140 13.89 -2.52 8.52
CA PHE A 140 12.78 -3.47 8.61
C PHE A 140 12.95 -4.43 9.79
N ASN A 141 11.84 -4.97 10.29
CA ASN A 141 11.86 -5.88 11.41
C ASN A 141 12.61 -7.18 11.08
N MET A 142 13.88 -7.23 11.42
CA MET A 142 14.78 -8.37 11.16
C MET A 142 14.33 -9.69 11.80
N MET A 143 13.48 -9.66 12.83
CA MET A 143 12.90 -10.89 13.40
C MET A 143 11.98 -11.62 12.42
N LYS A 144 11.52 -10.93 11.38
CA LYS A 144 10.69 -11.47 10.30
C LYS A 144 11.51 -12.04 9.13
N SER A 145 12.81 -11.77 9.04
CA SER A 145 13.67 -12.18 7.91
C SER A 145 13.73 -13.71 7.67
N ARG A 146 13.38 -14.52 8.67
CA ARG A 146 13.25 -15.98 8.56
C ARG A 146 11.97 -16.45 7.88
N PHE A 147 10.99 -15.56 7.66
CA PHE A 147 9.76 -15.91 6.95
C PHE A 147 9.97 -15.77 5.45
N SER A 148 9.53 -16.77 4.69
CA SER A 148 9.72 -16.83 3.24
C SER A 148 9.20 -15.60 2.50
N MET A 149 8.15 -14.94 2.99
CA MET A 149 7.60 -13.73 2.37
C MET A 149 8.60 -12.57 2.31
N ASP A 150 9.47 -12.42 3.30
CA ASP A 150 10.50 -11.37 3.29
C ASP A 150 11.56 -11.59 2.19
N TRP A 151 11.69 -12.80 1.68
CA TRP A 151 12.67 -13.12 0.63
C TRP A 151 12.15 -12.85 -0.77
N TYR A 152 10.91 -13.27 -1.07
CA TYR A 152 10.39 -13.18 -2.43
C TYR A 152 9.43 -11.99 -2.67
N TYR A 153 8.83 -11.44 -1.62
CA TYR A 153 7.83 -10.38 -1.77
C TYR A 153 8.37 -9.09 -2.39
N PRO A 154 9.60 -8.61 -2.06
CA PRO A 154 10.23 -7.49 -2.74
C PRO A 154 10.37 -7.71 -4.25
N VAL A 155 10.69 -8.94 -4.68
CA VAL A 155 10.79 -9.32 -6.08
C VAL A 155 9.40 -9.40 -6.73
N LEU A 156 8.45 -10.07 -6.08
CA LEU A 156 7.07 -10.21 -6.56
C LEU A 156 6.41 -8.85 -6.80
N CYS A 157 6.65 -7.90 -5.90
CA CYS A 157 6.11 -6.55 -5.99
C CYS A 157 6.91 -5.64 -6.94
N GLY A 158 8.04 -6.11 -7.49
CA GLY A 158 8.87 -5.38 -8.44
C GLY A 158 9.67 -4.24 -7.80
N ALA A 159 9.86 -4.25 -6.48
CA ALA A 159 10.76 -3.34 -5.77
C ALA A 159 12.23 -3.74 -5.96
N VAL A 160 12.49 -5.03 -6.09
CA VAL A 160 13.79 -5.64 -6.44
C VAL A 160 13.65 -6.32 -7.79
N THR A 161 14.56 -6.05 -8.72
CA THR A 161 14.50 -6.55 -10.11
C THR A 161 15.89 -6.89 -10.64
N GLY A 162 15.95 -7.54 -11.81
CA GLY A 162 17.23 -7.83 -12.49
C GLY A 162 18.10 -8.83 -11.74
N GLU A 163 19.40 -8.57 -11.66
CA GLU A 163 20.37 -9.46 -11.00
C GLU A 163 20.18 -9.50 -9.48
N GLU A 164 19.78 -8.39 -8.85
CA GLU A 164 19.49 -8.34 -7.41
C GLU A 164 18.35 -9.30 -7.00
N ALA A 165 17.43 -9.59 -7.92
CA ALA A 165 16.31 -10.51 -7.68
C ALA A 165 16.73 -12.00 -7.74
N ARG A 166 17.97 -12.30 -8.18
CA ARG A 166 18.49 -13.67 -8.34
C ARG A 166 19.40 -14.12 -7.19
N GLN A 167 19.73 -13.20 -6.31
CA GLN A 167 20.56 -13.44 -5.11
C GLN A 167 19.69 -13.80 -3.91
#